data_18ce9cd2652009f00ee7f519cc9e4f56
#
_entry.id   18ce9cd2652009f00ee7f519cc9e4f56
#
_cell.length_a   1.000
_cell.length_b   1.000
_cell.length_c   1.000
_cell.angle_alpha   90.00
_cell.angle_beta   90.00
_cell.angle_gamma   90.00
#
_symmetry.space_group_name_H-M   'P 1'
#
loop_
_entity.id
_entity.type
_entity.pdbx_description
1 polymer ?
#
loop_
_entity_poly.entity_id
_entity_poly.type
_entity_poly.pdbx_seq_one_letter_code
_entity_poly.pdbx_strand_id
1 'polypeptide(L)'
;AAPSESLEPTPEPTPTPLQFTTAPEGYFNDALFIGDSRMVGIQMMETIDGATFFTTVGLSLTGAMSTSADVSGVGTTTLPALLQSRQFGKVYVMLGINDIGGSVEALKQTYSNLIDKIRAAQPDAIIYIMSNLHVSATQDSRGTAVNNANLNNLNDYTKTLADGETIFYLECNDLFDDANGTLSSDITSDGIHPDGSAYRKWGEWVKQNAIVK
;
A
#
# COMPACT_ATOMS: atom_id res chain seq x y z
N ALA A 1 -27.13 25.59 54.53
CA ALA A 1 -26.47 25.50 53.22
C ALA A 1 -26.03 24.05 53.03
N ALA A 2 -26.62 23.35 52.04
CA ALA A 2 -26.22 21.98 51.67
C ALA A 2 -25.00 22.06 50.75
N PRO A 3 -24.07 21.10 50.81
CA PRO A 3 -22.95 21.06 49.91
C PRO A 3 -23.38 20.65 48.50
N SER A 4 -22.93 21.40 47.49
CA SER A 4 -23.11 21.07 46.08
C SER A 4 -22.17 19.90 45.74
N GLU A 5 -22.70 18.75 45.41
CA GLU A 5 -21.94 17.66 44.85
C GLU A 5 -21.50 18.06 43.43
N SER A 6 -20.20 18.21 43.27
CA SER A 6 -19.55 18.32 41.94
C SER A 6 -19.59 16.95 41.27
N LEU A 7 -20.38 16.79 40.21
CA LEU A 7 -20.35 15.61 39.34
C LEU A 7 -19.06 15.62 38.57
N GLU A 8 -18.16 14.68 38.86
CA GLU A 8 -16.98 14.43 38.02
C GLU A 8 -17.46 14.00 36.61
N PRO A 9 -16.85 14.50 35.54
CA PRO A 9 -17.21 14.10 34.20
C PRO A 9 -16.92 12.60 34.00
N THR A 10 -17.94 11.86 33.55
CA THR A 10 -17.77 10.46 33.14
C THR A 10 -16.72 10.40 32.01
N PRO A 11 -15.67 9.58 32.11
CA PRO A 11 -14.69 9.46 31.04
C PRO A 11 -15.38 9.01 29.76
N GLU A 12 -15.13 9.73 28.66
CA GLU A 12 -15.56 9.32 27.33
C GLU A 12 -14.97 7.95 26.99
N PRO A 13 -15.74 7.03 26.39
CA PRO A 13 -15.24 5.72 26.01
C PRO A 13 -14.06 5.87 25.02
N THR A 14 -12.93 5.31 25.34
CA THR A 14 -11.79 5.26 24.42
C THR A 14 -12.23 4.50 23.17
N PRO A 15 -12.06 5.06 21.96
CA PRO A 15 -12.47 4.40 20.73
C PRO A 15 -11.75 3.05 20.59
N THR A 16 -12.51 2.01 20.27
CA THR A 16 -11.94 0.68 20.00
C THR A 16 -11.07 0.76 18.76
N PRO A 17 -9.83 0.27 18.77
CA PRO A 17 -8.97 0.27 17.60
C PRO A 17 -9.64 -0.46 16.43
N LEU A 18 -9.56 0.12 15.23
CA LEU A 18 -10.06 -0.49 14.02
C LEU A 18 -9.29 -1.78 13.72
N GLN A 19 -9.99 -2.84 13.35
CA GLN A 19 -9.40 -4.15 13.07
C GLN A 19 -9.59 -4.50 11.60
N PHE A 20 -8.60 -5.18 11.01
CA PHE A 20 -8.74 -5.77 9.69
C PHE A 20 -9.83 -6.84 9.69
N THR A 21 -10.65 -6.82 8.66
CA THR A 21 -11.74 -7.76 8.45
C THR A 21 -11.94 -8.05 6.97
N THR A 22 -12.79 -9.01 6.66
CA THR A 22 -13.15 -9.28 5.25
C THR A 22 -13.95 -8.12 4.67
N ALA A 23 -13.53 -7.67 3.49
CA ALA A 23 -14.21 -6.63 2.73
C ALA A 23 -15.65 -7.05 2.38
N PRO A 24 -16.65 -6.20 2.62
CA PRO A 24 -18.01 -6.46 2.15
C PRO A 24 -18.10 -6.30 0.63
N GLU A 25 -19.19 -6.79 0.05
CA GLU A 25 -19.47 -6.62 -1.38
C GLU A 25 -19.41 -5.14 -1.79
N GLY A 26 -18.77 -4.85 -2.92
CA GLY A 26 -18.63 -3.50 -3.45
C GLY A 26 -17.60 -2.62 -2.70
N TYR A 27 -16.91 -3.15 -1.71
CA TYR A 27 -15.93 -2.40 -0.91
C TYR A 27 -14.88 -1.67 -1.76
N PHE A 28 -14.46 -2.27 -2.87
CA PHE A 28 -13.41 -1.72 -3.73
C PHE A 28 -13.92 -0.79 -4.84
N ASN A 29 -15.24 -0.55 -4.97
CA ASN A 29 -15.80 0.28 -6.03
C ASN A 29 -15.30 1.74 -6.00
N ASP A 30 -14.87 2.21 -4.83
CA ASP A 30 -14.26 3.52 -4.62
C ASP A 30 -12.78 3.43 -4.19
N ALA A 31 -12.13 2.30 -4.50
CA ALA A 31 -10.72 2.09 -4.19
C ALA A 31 -9.81 2.48 -5.36
N LEU A 32 -8.67 3.08 -5.04
CA LEU A 32 -7.57 3.36 -5.95
C LEU A 32 -6.34 2.57 -5.53
N PHE A 33 -5.76 1.81 -6.44
CA PHE A 33 -4.49 1.12 -6.27
C PHE A 33 -3.40 1.86 -7.04
N ILE A 34 -2.31 2.22 -6.35
CA ILE A 34 -1.17 2.95 -6.91
C ILE A 34 0.06 2.06 -6.77
N GLY A 35 0.73 1.73 -7.88
CA GLY A 35 1.90 0.88 -7.77
C GLY A 35 2.65 0.59 -9.08
N ASP A 36 3.75 -0.11 -8.91
CA ASP A 36 4.68 -0.53 -9.96
C ASP A 36 4.24 -1.84 -10.64
N SER A 37 5.18 -2.53 -11.30
CA SER A 37 4.94 -3.80 -12.02
C SER A 37 4.30 -4.90 -11.15
N ARG A 38 4.54 -4.89 -9.84
CA ARG A 38 3.96 -5.88 -8.93
C ARG A 38 2.47 -5.59 -8.69
N MET A 39 2.09 -4.32 -8.64
CA MET A 39 0.67 -3.93 -8.59
C MET A 39 -0.03 -4.16 -9.95
N VAL A 40 0.68 -4.01 -11.07
CA VAL A 40 0.19 -4.45 -12.39
C VAL A 40 -0.13 -5.94 -12.36
N GLY A 41 0.71 -6.76 -11.71
CA GLY A 41 0.44 -8.20 -11.53
C GLY A 41 -0.88 -8.49 -10.80
N ILE A 42 -1.19 -7.76 -9.72
CA ILE A 42 -2.49 -7.87 -9.02
C ILE A 42 -3.64 -7.47 -9.95
N GLN A 43 -3.50 -6.34 -10.65
CA GLN A 43 -4.51 -5.85 -11.60
C GLN A 43 -4.83 -6.90 -12.68
N MET A 44 -3.82 -7.53 -13.26
CA MET A 44 -3.97 -8.53 -14.31
C MET A 44 -4.70 -9.80 -13.86
N MET A 45 -4.76 -10.09 -12.59
CA MET A 45 -5.48 -11.25 -12.06
C MET A 45 -6.97 -11.01 -11.88
N GLU A 46 -7.43 -9.77 -11.99
CA GLU A 46 -8.85 -9.41 -11.90
C GLU A 46 -9.53 -9.94 -10.63
N THR A 47 -8.78 -10.01 -9.53
CA THR A 47 -9.29 -10.53 -8.24
C THR A 47 -9.96 -9.45 -7.41
N ILE A 48 -9.76 -8.17 -7.73
CA ILE A 48 -10.27 -7.02 -6.97
C ILE A 48 -11.23 -6.25 -7.88
N ASP A 49 -12.49 -6.68 -7.88
CA ASP A 49 -13.54 -6.11 -8.72
C ASP A 49 -13.88 -4.67 -8.33
N GLY A 50 -14.15 -3.83 -9.32
CA GLY A 50 -14.61 -2.45 -9.15
C GLY A 50 -13.51 -1.44 -8.83
N ALA A 51 -12.30 -1.88 -8.48
CA ALA A 51 -11.19 -1.00 -8.14
C ALA A 51 -10.64 -0.25 -9.36
N THR A 52 -10.13 0.95 -9.10
CA THR A 52 -9.33 1.72 -10.06
C THR A 52 -7.85 1.44 -9.84
N PHE A 53 -7.10 1.28 -10.93
CA PHE A 53 -5.66 1.04 -10.86
C PHE A 53 -4.92 2.16 -11.59
N PHE A 54 -4.04 2.86 -10.87
CA PHE A 54 -3.02 3.74 -11.40
C PHE A 54 -1.67 3.02 -11.29
N THR A 55 -1.40 2.16 -12.26
CA THR A 55 -0.25 1.25 -12.21
C THR A 55 0.48 1.27 -13.54
N THR A 56 1.80 1.15 -13.48
CA THR A 56 2.62 0.95 -14.68
C THR A 56 3.94 0.25 -14.32
N VAL A 57 4.46 -0.53 -15.27
CA VAL A 57 5.75 -1.19 -15.10
C VAL A 57 6.83 -0.13 -14.92
N GLY A 58 7.67 -0.30 -13.90
CA GLY A 58 8.76 0.61 -13.60
C GLY A 58 8.33 1.93 -12.94
N LEU A 59 7.07 2.08 -12.51
CA LEU A 59 6.66 3.28 -11.78
C LEU A 59 7.55 3.46 -10.55
N SER A 60 8.24 4.58 -10.53
CA SER A 60 9.07 4.97 -9.40
C SER A 60 8.26 5.86 -8.44
N LEU A 61 8.66 5.86 -7.18
CA LEU A 61 8.11 6.76 -6.17
C LEU A 61 8.34 8.22 -6.55
N THR A 62 9.55 8.53 -7.05
CA THR A 62 9.93 9.89 -7.50
C THR A 62 9.13 10.31 -8.73
N GLY A 63 8.77 9.36 -9.61
CA GLY A 63 7.98 9.61 -10.83
C GLY A 63 6.47 9.59 -10.60
N ALA A 64 5.97 9.11 -9.47
CA ALA A 64 4.54 8.84 -9.27
C ALA A 64 3.62 10.03 -9.56
N MET A 65 4.08 11.26 -9.26
CA MET A 65 3.28 12.47 -9.46
C MET A 65 3.38 13.08 -10.87
N SER A 66 4.27 12.58 -11.72
CA SER A 66 4.52 13.13 -13.07
C SER A 66 4.35 12.12 -14.20
N THR A 67 4.42 10.82 -13.89
CA THR A 67 4.22 9.76 -14.87
C THR A 67 2.74 9.66 -15.25
N SER A 68 2.47 9.42 -16.53
CA SER A 68 1.12 9.06 -17.00
C SER A 68 0.93 7.56 -17.00
N ALA A 69 -0.26 7.12 -16.63
CA ALA A 69 -0.69 5.73 -16.72
C ALA A 69 -2.01 5.65 -17.51
N ASP A 70 -2.25 4.50 -18.12
CA ASP A 70 -3.53 4.22 -18.76
C ASP A 70 -4.46 3.58 -17.71
N VAL A 71 -5.53 4.31 -17.37
CA VAL A 71 -6.48 3.95 -16.31
C VAL A 71 -7.81 3.53 -16.94
N SER A 72 -8.22 2.31 -16.66
CA SER A 72 -9.48 1.76 -17.20
C SER A 72 -10.67 2.68 -16.89
N GLY A 73 -11.47 2.98 -17.93
CA GLY A 73 -12.62 3.87 -17.83
C GLY A 73 -12.30 5.37 -17.70
N VAL A 74 -11.00 5.75 -17.69
CA VAL A 74 -10.54 7.15 -17.63
C VAL A 74 -9.68 7.51 -18.84
N GLY A 75 -8.83 6.57 -19.30
CA GLY A 75 -7.80 6.82 -20.32
C GLY A 75 -6.46 7.21 -19.71
N THR A 76 -5.56 7.72 -20.55
CA THR A 76 -4.22 8.14 -20.11
C THR A 76 -4.29 9.39 -19.24
N THR A 77 -3.81 9.30 -18.00
CA THR A 77 -3.88 10.37 -17.00
C THR A 77 -2.67 10.37 -16.09
N THR A 78 -2.45 11.44 -15.34
CA THR A 78 -1.46 11.51 -14.25
C THR A 78 -2.14 11.26 -12.90
N LEU A 79 -1.37 10.83 -11.90
CA LEU A 79 -1.93 10.62 -10.56
C LEU A 79 -2.56 11.89 -9.97
N PRO A 80 -1.96 13.10 -10.07
CA PRO A 80 -2.62 14.32 -9.61
C PRO A 80 -3.96 14.59 -10.31
N ALA A 81 -4.04 14.41 -11.62
CA ALA A 81 -5.26 14.62 -12.37
C ALA A 81 -6.35 13.60 -11.97
N LEU A 82 -5.98 12.35 -11.78
CA LEU A 82 -6.88 11.30 -11.32
C LEU A 82 -7.44 11.61 -9.92
N LEU A 83 -6.56 11.98 -8.97
CA LEU A 83 -6.96 12.34 -7.60
C LEU A 83 -7.84 13.59 -7.54
N GLN A 84 -7.72 14.51 -8.50
CA GLN A 84 -8.58 15.70 -8.61
C GLN A 84 -9.93 15.39 -9.27
N SER A 85 -10.00 14.35 -10.11
CA SER A 85 -11.18 14.05 -10.91
C SER A 85 -12.34 13.47 -10.11
N ARG A 86 -12.06 12.80 -9.00
CA ARG A 86 -13.06 12.17 -8.12
C ARG A 86 -12.50 11.87 -6.74
N GLN A 87 -13.40 11.62 -5.77
CA GLN A 87 -13.02 11.15 -4.44
C GLN A 87 -12.98 9.61 -4.41
N PHE A 88 -11.95 9.09 -3.75
CA PHE A 88 -11.78 7.67 -3.45
C PHE A 88 -11.97 7.47 -1.94
N GLY A 89 -12.69 6.44 -1.56
CA GLY A 89 -12.85 6.06 -0.14
C GLY A 89 -11.64 5.30 0.40
N LYS A 90 -10.87 4.67 -0.49
CA LYS A 90 -9.66 3.90 -0.14
C LYS A 90 -8.56 4.14 -1.17
N VAL A 91 -7.32 4.25 -0.69
CA VAL A 91 -6.13 4.38 -1.53
C VAL A 91 -5.07 3.40 -1.06
N TYR A 92 -4.69 2.46 -1.91
CA TYR A 92 -3.64 1.47 -1.68
C TYR A 92 -2.37 1.91 -2.39
N VAL A 93 -1.24 1.92 -1.69
CA VAL A 93 0.05 2.38 -2.23
C VAL A 93 1.13 1.35 -2.01
N MET A 94 1.82 0.94 -3.07
CA MET A 94 3.04 0.15 -3.03
C MET A 94 4.01 0.65 -4.08
N LEU A 95 5.04 1.37 -3.65
CA LEU A 95 6.08 1.97 -4.49
C LEU A 95 7.42 1.96 -3.77
N GLY A 96 8.48 2.17 -4.51
CA GLY A 96 9.81 2.44 -3.98
C GLY A 96 10.90 1.48 -4.43
N ILE A 97 10.57 0.25 -4.86
CA ILE A 97 11.61 -0.69 -5.33
C ILE A 97 12.40 -0.12 -6.51
N ASN A 98 11.76 0.65 -7.38
CA ASN A 98 12.39 1.26 -8.57
C ASN A 98 13.25 2.49 -8.24
N ASP A 99 13.24 2.94 -6.98
CA ASP A 99 14.06 4.07 -6.48
C ASP A 99 15.17 3.60 -5.54
N ILE A 100 15.18 2.31 -5.15
CA ILE A 100 16.19 1.74 -4.27
C ILE A 100 17.56 1.80 -4.96
N GLY A 101 18.54 2.35 -4.24
CA GLY A 101 19.90 2.59 -4.74
C GLY A 101 20.29 4.06 -4.70
N GLY A 102 19.32 4.94 -4.48
CA GLY A 102 19.55 6.34 -4.17
C GLY A 102 19.73 6.62 -2.67
N SER A 103 19.60 7.87 -2.27
CA SER A 103 19.61 8.26 -0.86
C SER A 103 18.36 7.72 -0.15
N VAL A 104 18.56 6.92 0.89
CA VAL A 104 17.48 6.34 1.70
C VAL A 104 16.64 7.45 2.35
N GLU A 105 17.29 8.51 2.86
CA GLU A 105 16.58 9.62 3.49
C GLU A 105 15.74 10.41 2.47
N ALA A 106 16.25 10.61 1.25
CA ALA A 106 15.48 11.25 0.18
C ALA A 106 14.28 10.39 -0.23
N LEU A 107 14.44 9.06 -0.27
CA LEU A 107 13.37 8.11 -0.59
C LEU A 107 12.27 8.17 0.48
N LYS A 108 12.64 8.12 1.75
CA LYS A 108 11.73 8.26 2.89
C LYS A 108 10.93 9.56 2.84
N GLN A 109 11.62 10.68 2.62
CA GLN A 109 10.96 11.98 2.49
C GLN A 109 10.00 12.03 1.30
N THR A 110 10.40 11.44 0.16
CA THR A 110 9.54 11.38 -1.03
C THR A 110 8.29 10.54 -0.77
N TYR A 111 8.43 9.46 0.00
CA TYR A 111 7.28 8.62 0.37
C TYR A 111 6.29 9.39 1.26
N SER A 112 6.77 10.05 2.32
CA SER A 112 5.92 10.91 3.15
C SER A 112 5.21 11.97 2.34
N ASN A 113 5.94 12.67 1.48
CA ASN A 113 5.37 13.71 0.61
C ASN A 113 4.28 13.15 -0.34
N LEU A 114 4.43 11.90 -0.81
CA LEU A 114 3.39 11.26 -1.62
C LEU A 114 2.12 11.00 -0.79
N ILE A 115 2.27 10.45 0.42
CA ILE A 115 1.14 10.19 1.32
C ILE A 115 0.43 11.50 1.69
N ASP A 116 1.18 12.56 2.00
CA ASP A 116 0.62 13.89 2.31
C ASP A 116 -0.19 14.46 1.13
N LYS A 117 0.32 14.32 -0.10
CA LYS A 117 -0.39 14.76 -1.32
C LYS A 117 -1.65 13.94 -1.58
N ILE A 118 -1.60 12.62 -1.36
CA ILE A 118 -2.79 11.77 -1.45
C ILE A 118 -3.81 12.21 -0.40
N ARG A 119 -3.41 12.38 0.86
CA ARG A 119 -4.28 12.83 1.95
C ARG A 119 -4.90 14.20 1.65
N ALA A 120 -4.10 15.15 1.14
CA ALA A 120 -4.62 16.48 0.80
C ALA A 120 -5.68 16.45 -0.32
N ALA A 121 -5.54 15.52 -1.28
CA ALA A 121 -6.51 15.35 -2.37
C ALA A 121 -7.71 14.47 -1.99
N GLN A 122 -7.54 13.57 -1.02
CA GLN A 122 -8.50 12.56 -0.57
C GLN A 122 -8.62 12.59 0.96
N PRO A 123 -9.24 13.65 1.53
CA PRO A 123 -9.20 13.90 2.97
C PRO A 123 -9.87 12.80 3.80
N ASP A 124 -10.90 12.16 3.27
CA ASP A 124 -11.70 11.15 3.98
C ASP A 124 -11.29 9.70 3.65
N ALA A 125 -10.33 9.51 2.74
CA ALA A 125 -9.91 8.17 2.33
C ALA A 125 -9.18 7.41 3.45
N ILE A 126 -9.41 6.12 3.53
CA ILE A 126 -8.49 5.20 4.23
C ILE A 126 -7.30 4.97 3.30
N ILE A 127 -6.09 5.23 3.79
CA ILE A 127 -4.85 4.97 3.05
C ILE A 127 -4.24 3.67 3.55
N TYR A 128 -3.96 2.75 2.64
CA TYR A 128 -3.26 1.51 2.91
C TYR A 128 -1.86 1.58 2.29
N ILE A 129 -0.84 1.53 3.13
CA ILE A 129 0.55 1.39 2.70
C ILE A 129 0.87 -0.10 2.71
N MET A 130 1.15 -0.66 1.55
CA MET A 130 1.52 -2.07 1.41
C MET A 130 3.04 -2.21 1.46
N SER A 131 3.56 -3.19 2.20
CA SER A 131 4.99 -3.47 2.21
C SER A 131 5.50 -3.77 0.80
N ASN A 132 6.68 -3.28 0.46
CA ASN A 132 7.40 -3.77 -0.71
C ASN A 132 7.76 -5.23 -0.48
N LEU A 133 7.43 -6.11 -1.41
CA LEU A 133 7.80 -7.53 -1.30
C LEU A 133 9.30 -7.69 -1.26
N HIS A 134 9.76 -8.64 -0.46
CA HIS A 134 11.12 -9.10 -0.49
C HIS A 134 11.48 -9.67 -1.87
N VAL A 135 12.75 -9.77 -2.13
CA VAL A 135 13.28 -10.48 -3.29
C VAL A 135 13.78 -11.87 -2.85
N SER A 136 13.90 -12.80 -3.81
CA SER A 136 14.43 -14.13 -3.52
C SER A 136 15.87 -14.09 -3.02
N ALA A 137 16.29 -15.12 -2.30
CA ALA A 137 17.66 -15.25 -1.82
C ALA A 137 18.71 -15.14 -2.96
N THR A 138 18.38 -15.66 -4.16
CA THR A 138 19.22 -15.52 -5.34
C THR A 138 19.35 -14.07 -5.79
N GLN A 139 18.26 -13.31 -5.83
CA GLN A 139 18.30 -11.89 -6.20
C GLN A 139 19.02 -11.08 -5.13
N ASP A 140 18.76 -11.35 -3.86
CA ASP A 140 19.38 -10.69 -2.71
C ASP A 140 20.91 -10.80 -2.74
N SER A 141 21.42 -12.00 -3.09
CA SER A 141 22.86 -12.29 -3.17
C SER A 141 23.59 -11.63 -4.34
N ARG A 142 22.88 -11.01 -5.29
CA ARG A 142 23.52 -10.38 -6.47
C ARG A 142 24.32 -9.11 -6.15
N GLY A 143 24.21 -8.57 -4.93
CA GLY A 143 24.93 -7.36 -4.52
C GLY A 143 24.41 -6.08 -5.20
N THR A 144 23.20 -6.12 -5.74
CA THR A 144 22.54 -4.93 -6.32
C THR A 144 21.86 -4.13 -5.23
N ALA A 145 21.45 -2.90 -5.55
CA ALA A 145 20.68 -2.07 -4.62
C ALA A 145 19.32 -2.70 -4.28
N VAL A 146 18.72 -3.45 -5.20
CA VAL A 146 17.48 -4.19 -4.96
C VAL A 146 17.83 -5.47 -4.20
N ASN A 147 17.79 -5.36 -2.87
CA ASN A 147 18.08 -6.41 -1.90
C ASN A 147 17.17 -6.26 -0.67
N ASN A 148 17.06 -7.32 0.13
CA ASN A 148 16.13 -7.36 1.26
C ASN A 148 16.51 -6.40 2.39
N ALA A 149 17.78 -6.09 2.59
CA ALA A 149 18.20 -5.12 3.59
C ALA A 149 17.67 -3.72 3.27
N ASN A 150 17.75 -3.30 2.00
CA ASN A 150 17.23 -2.01 1.55
C ASN A 150 15.69 -1.98 1.52
N LEU A 151 15.05 -3.08 1.13
CA LEU A 151 13.59 -3.22 1.16
C LEU A 151 13.06 -3.15 2.58
N ASN A 152 13.69 -3.85 3.54
CA ASN A 152 13.32 -3.77 4.95
C ASN A 152 13.47 -2.35 5.50
N ASN A 153 14.56 -1.66 5.18
CA ASN A 153 14.74 -0.27 5.62
C ASN A 153 13.63 0.66 5.12
N LEU A 154 13.16 0.46 3.89
CA LEU A 154 12.01 1.20 3.35
C LEU A 154 10.71 0.78 4.02
N ASN A 155 10.47 -0.52 4.17
CA ASN A 155 9.27 -1.07 4.80
C ASN A 155 9.13 -0.65 6.27
N ASP A 156 10.22 -0.71 7.04
CA ASP A 156 10.27 -0.25 8.43
C ASP A 156 9.88 1.23 8.55
N TYR A 157 10.39 2.05 7.61
CA TYR A 157 10.02 3.46 7.60
C TYR A 157 8.55 3.66 7.22
N THR A 158 8.09 3.07 6.13
CA THR A 158 6.71 3.27 5.67
C THR A 158 5.67 2.75 6.66
N LYS A 159 6.02 1.73 7.44
CA LYS A 159 5.22 1.24 8.57
C LYS A 159 5.02 2.31 9.64
N THR A 160 6.01 3.19 9.87
CA THR A 160 5.87 4.28 10.86
C THR A 160 4.89 5.38 10.43
N LEU A 161 4.47 5.41 9.16
CA LEU A 161 3.49 6.37 8.65
C LEU A 161 2.04 5.96 8.98
N ALA A 162 1.84 4.71 9.38
CA ALA A 162 0.52 4.24 9.79
C ALA A 162 0.14 4.80 11.16
N ASP A 163 -1.06 5.36 11.26
CA ASP A 163 -1.62 5.92 12.50
C ASP A 163 -2.64 4.99 13.17
N GLY A 164 -3.09 3.94 12.47
CA GLY A 164 -4.11 3.00 12.94
C GLY A 164 -5.54 3.56 12.94
N GLU A 165 -5.74 4.77 12.43
CA GLU A 165 -7.03 5.46 12.36
C GLU A 165 -7.47 5.74 10.92
N THR A 166 -6.56 6.30 10.11
CA THR A 166 -6.78 6.71 8.73
C THR A 166 -5.74 6.19 7.76
N ILE A 167 -4.57 5.81 8.27
CA ILE A 167 -3.48 5.21 7.51
C ILE A 167 -3.13 3.87 8.14
N PHE A 168 -3.19 2.81 7.36
CA PHE A 168 -2.93 1.44 7.78
C PHE A 168 -1.77 0.85 7.00
N TYR A 169 -1.00 -0.02 7.65
CA TYR A 169 0.08 -0.76 7.02
C TYR A 169 -0.32 -2.20 6.78
N LEU A 170 -0.12 -2.70 5.56
CA LEU A 170 -0.38 -4.08 5.16
C LEU A 170 0.95 -4.80 4.95
N GLU A 171 1.28 -5.73 5.86
CA GLU A 171 2.47 -6.56 5.73
C GLU A 171 2.23 -7.71 4.77
N CYS A 172 2.69 -7.55 3.52
CA CYS A 172 2.43 -8.52 2.46
C CYS A 172 3.47 -9.64 2.41
N ASN A 173 4.64 -9.47 3.03
CA ASN A 173 5.74 -10.43 2.95
C ASN A 173 5.41 -11.76 3.61
N ASP A 174 4.62 -11.75 4.70
CA ASP A 174 4.17 -12.97 5.39
C ASP A 174 3.43 -13.96 4.47
N LEU A 175 2.94 -13.49 3.31
CA LEU A 175 2.25 -14.34 2.34
C LEU A 175 3.21 -15.16 1.47
N PHE A 176 4.43 -14.67 1.28
CA PHE A 176 5.28 -15.07 0.16
C PHE A 176 6.69 -15.45 0.58
N ASP A 177 7.09 -15.05 1.78
CA ASP A 177 8.41 -15.36 2.28
C ASP A 177 8.55 -16.85 2.61
N ASP A 178 9.75 -17.35 2.36
CA ASP A 178 10.21 -18.65 2.83
C ASP A 178 10.64 -18.57 4.32
N ALA A 179 11.13 -19.68 4.85
CA ALA A 179 11.59 -19.75 6.25
C ALA A 179 12.80 -18.85 6.56
N ASN A 180 13.45 -18.30 5.55
CA ASN A 180 14.60 -17.41 5.70
C ASN A 180 14.21 -15.91 5.59
N GLY A 181 12.93 -15.61 5.38
CA GLY A 181 12.42 -14.24 5.21
C GLY A 181 12.80 -13.66 3.85
N THR A 182 12.83 -14.46 2.81
CA THR A 182 13.03 -14.05 1.42
C THR A 182 11.86 -14.51 0.56
N LEU A 183 11.57 -13.80 -0.52
CA LEU A 183 10.55 -14.23 -1.47
C LEU A 183 10.82 -15.66 -1.90
N SER A 184 9.87 -16.56 -1.66
CA SER A 184 10.01 -17.99 -2.00
C SER A 184 10.33 -18.18 -3.48
N SER A 185 11.38 -18.95 -3.77
CA SER A 185 11.77 -19.27 -5.13
C SER A 185 10.72 -20.09 -5.89
N ASP A 186 9.78 -20.70 -5.19
CA ASP A 186 8.74 -21.55 -5.79
C ASP A 186 7.65 -20.72 -6.49
N ILE A 187 7.58 -19.42 -6.21
CA ILE A 187 6.55 -18.52 -6.73
C ILE A 187 7.11 -17.37 -7.56
N THR A 188 8.37 -17.43 -7.94
CA THR A 188 9.00 -16.39 -8.76
C THR A 188 10.01 -17.01 -9.73
N SER A 189 10.06 -16.49 -10.95
CA SER A 189 11.05 -16.92 -11.96
C SER A 189 12.26 -15.98 -12.06
N ASP A 190 12.10 -14.72 -11.68
CA ASP A 190 13.14 -13.68 -11.77
C ASP A 190 13.68 -13.24 -10.40
N GLY A 191 13.04 -13.69 -9.34
CA GLY A 191 13.38 -13.37 -7.96
C GLY A 191 12.80 -12.05 -7.44
N ILE A 192 11.95 -11.38 -8.23
CA ILE A 192 11.36 -10.07 -7.91
C ILE A 192 9.85 -10.10 -8.02
N HIS A 193 9.33 -10.69 -9.10
CA HIS A 193 7.91 -10.71 -9.40
C HIS A 193 7.30 -12.07 -9.03
N PRO A 194 6.24 -12.09 -8.21
CA PRO A 194 5.46 -13.29 -7.98
C PRO A 194 4.86 -13.84 -9.29
N ASP A 195 4.57 -15.12 -9.33
CA ASP A 195 3.83 -15.74 -10.42
C ASP A 195 2.32 -15.43 -10.38
N GLY A 196 1.59 -15.83 -11.41
CA GLY A 196 0.15 -15.55 -11.49
C GLY A 196 -0.67 -16.19 -10.36
N SER A 197 -0.23 -17.31 -9.78
CA SER A 197 -0.93 -17.96 -8.67
C SER A 197 -0.72 -17.18 -7.37
N ALA A 198 0.47 -16.67 -7.15
CA ALA A 198 0.81 -15.82 -6.01
C ALA A 198 0.12 -14.45 -6.09
N TYR A 199 0.03 -13.85 -7.29
CA TYR A 199 -0.75 -12.61 -7.47
C TYR A 199 -2.24 -12.81 -7.17
N ARG A 200 -2.86 -13.95 -7.57
CA ARG A 200 -4.25 -14.25 -7.17
C ARG A 200 -4.38 -14.35 -5.66
N LYS A 201 -3.49 -15.10 -5.01
CA LYS A 201 -3.47 -15.23 -3.55
C LYS A 201 -3.35 -13.85 -2.89
N TRP A 202 -2.54 -12.96 -3.46
CA TRP A 202 -2.38 -11.61 -2.93
C TRP A 202 -3.67 -10.78 -3.03
N GLY A 203 -4.33 -10.80 -4.19
CA GLY A 203 -5.62 -10.12 -4.35
C GLY A 203 -6.70 -10.64 -3.40
N GLU A 204 -6.78 -11.96 -3.20
CA GLU A 204 -7.70 -12.55 -2.23
C GLU A 204 -7.34 -12.16 -0.79
N TRP A 205 -6.06 -12.08 -0.47
CA TRP A 205 -5.60 -11.63 0.85
C TRP A 205 -5.94 -10.14 1.10
N VAL A 206 -5.81 -9.28 0.10
CA VAL A 206 -6.23 -7.86 0.22
C VAL A 206 -7.70 -7.75 0.62
N LYS A 207 -8.57 -8.60 0.06
CA LYS A 207 -10.00 -8.64 0.42
C LYS A 207 -10.24 -9.07 1.87
N GLN A 208 -9.32 -9.81 2.48
CA GLN A 208 -9.43 -10.26 3.87
C GLN A 208 -8.85 -9.26 4.87
N ASN A 209 -8.23 -8.19 4.38
CA ASN A 209 -7.54 -7.19 5.19
C ASN A 209 -8.09 -5.77 4.92
N ALA A 210 -9.39 -5.63 5.03
CA ALA A 210 -10.11 -4.37 4.89
C ALA A 210 -10.38 -3.71 6.24
N ILE A 211 -10.41 -2.39 6.29
CA ILE A 211 -10.96 -1.61 7.41
C ILE A 211 -12.35 -1.15 7.03
N VAL A 212 -13.33 -1.58 7.79
CA VAL A 212 -14.74 -1.20 7.63
C VAL A 212 -15.10 -0.25 8.77
N LYS A 213 -15.49 0.99 8.40
CA LYS A 213 -15.95 2.04 9.34
C LYS A 213 -17.45 2.12 9.35
#